data_fd770ae7ec759bc27a3698dcc7705724
#
_entry.id   fd770ae7ec759bc27a3698dcc7705724
#
_cell.length_a   1.000
_cell.length_b   1.000
_cell.length_c   1.000
_cell.angle_alpha   90.00
_cell.angle_beta   90.00
_cell.angle_gamma   90.00
#
_symmetry.space_group_name_H-M   'P 1'
#
loop_
_entity.id
_entity.type
_entity.pdbx_description
1 polymer ?
#
loop_
_entity_poly.entity_id
_entity_poly.type
_entity_poly.pdbx_seq_one_letter_code
_entity_poly.pdbx_strand_id
1 'polypeptide(L)'
;MQKGVVDFITLGCSKNLVDAERVMRQLEAAGWRCVHDPEEPKGEVCVINTCGFIGDAKEESINMILQMAERKKKGKLRKLIVMGCLSERYRAELEEELPEVDEYYGKFDFENLTLTLSQGEGTEAGCYPAKLTKPAKGSQTKPAEGCASYERKLTTPRHYAYLKISEGCNRMCSYCAIPLITGRHTSRPMEEILDEVRWLVQQGVKEINVIAQDLSSYGLDLEKRHMLPELIDRMAQIEGVEWIRLHYAYPTDFPEELLEVMARHANVCKYLDIALQHCTDHMLGLMRRHITRAEQDALIRKIREQVPGICIRTTLLVGHPGETEEDFEELKQWVQEMRFDRMGCFAYSDEEGTYANKHYKDDIPQDIKDARVEELMAIQQQISGELMAQKVGTVQRVIIDREEGEYFIGRTQYDSPEVDCEVLIEIKNEKLKIKNGDFIDVKITKAEEFDLYGEVIDN
;
A
#
# COMPACT_ATOMS: atom_id res chain seq x y z
N MET A 1 -27.48 -19.87 -11.50
CA MET A 1 -27.63 -18.86 -12.59
C MET A 1 -26.73 -17.69 -12.31
N GLN A 2 -26.03 -17.14 -13.31
CA GLN A 2 -25.23 -15.94 -13.18
C GLN A 2 -26.14 -14.74 -12.94
N LYS A 3 -25.90 -13.97 -11.87
CA LYS A 3 -26.78 -12.85 -11.44
C LYS A 3 -26.57 -11.58 -12.27
N GLY A 4 -25.39 -11.36 -12.81
CA GLY A 4 -25.03 -10.15 -13.56
C GLY A 4 -23.54 -9.82 -13.44
N VAL A 5 -23.15 -8.63 -13.87
CA VAL A 5 -21.78 -8.13 -13.85
C VAL A 5 -21.67 -6.97 -12.86
N VAL A 6 -20.66 -7.04 -11.99
CA VAL A 6 -20.28 -5.96 -11.07
C VAL A 6 -18.91 -5.45 -11.48
N ASP A 7 -18.84 -4.17 -11.84
CA ASP A 7 -17.57 -3.48 -12.07
C ASP A 7 -17.05 -2.95 -10.72
N PHE A 8 -15.81 -3.26 -10.40
CA PHE A 8 -15.08 -2.71 -9.26
C PHE A 8 -14.06 -1.69 -9.75
N ILE A 9 -14.11 -0.49 -9.20
CA ILE A 9 -13.11 0.56 -9.40
C ILE A 9 -12.41 0.76 -8.05
N THR A 10 -11.11 0.48 -7.98
CA THR A 10 -10.35 0.54 -6.74
C THR A 10 -9.37 1.71 -6.78
N LEU A 11 -9.63 2.71 -5.96
CA LEU A 11 -8.79 3.89 -5.79
C LEU A 11 -7.96 3.80 -4.52
N GLY A 12 -6.79 4.42 -4.54
CA GLY A 12 -5.93 4.53 -3.36
C GLY A 12 -4.86 3.44 -3.29
N CYS A 13 -4.69 2.80 -2.14
CA CYS A 13 -3.51 2.01 -1.83
C CYS A 13 -3.73 0.48 -1.91
N SER A 14 -2.62 -0.26 -1.85
CA SER A 14 -2.62 -1.74 -1.81
C SER A 14 -3.50 -2.37 -0.72
N LYS A 15 -3.76 -1.64 0.37
CA LYS A 15 -4.68 -2.11 1.43
C LYS A 15 -6.13 -2.10 0.96
N ASN A 16 -6.53 -1.06 0.21
CA ASN A 16 -7.86 -0.98 -0.42
C ASN A 16 -8.01 -2.07 -1.49
N LEU A 17 -6.95 -2.35 -2.24
CA LEU A 17 -6.94 -3.43 -3.24
C LEU A 17 -7.25 -4.79 -2.59
N VAL A 18 -6.54 -5.15 -1.51
CA VAL A 18 -6.81 -6.41 -0.79
C VAL A 18 -8.24 -6.48 -0.28
N ASP A 19 -8.80 -5.35 0.18
CA ASP A 19 -10.20 -5.29 0.65
C ASP A 19 -11.19 -5.50 -0.52
N ALA A 20 -10.96 -4.86 -1.68
CA ALA A 20 -11.76 -5.06 -2.89
C ALA A 20 -11.69 -6.52 -3.38
N GLU A 21 -10.52 -7.13 -3.41
CA GLU A 21 -10.33 -8.53 -3.81
C GLU A 21 -11.12 -9.52 -2.94
N ARG A 22 -11.20 -9.27 -1.62
CA ARG A 22 -12.02 -10.07 -0.71
C ARG A 22 -13.51 -9.93 -1.02
N VAL A 23 -13.98 -8.70 -1.22
CA VAL A 23 -15.39 -8.44 -1.58
C VAL A 23 -15.74 -9.09 -2.92
N MET A 24 -14.89 -8.92 -3.94
CA MET A 24 -15.10 -9.55 -5.24
C MET A 24 -15.22 -11.08 -5.14
N ARG A 25 -14.35 -11.73 -4.36
CA ARG A 25 -14.42 -13.19 -4.16
C ARG A 25 -15.74 -13.64 -3.52
N GLN A 26 -16.22 -12.88 -2.52
CA GLN A 26 -17.51 -13.16 -1.87
C GLN A 26 -18.68 -12.99 -2.86
N LEU A 27 -18.66 -11.96 -3.68
CA LEU A 27 -19.68 -11.73 -4.71
C LEU A 27 -19.65 -12.82 -5.80
N GLU A 28 -18.48 -13.28 -6.21
CA GLU A 28 -18.35 -14.38 -7.15
C GLU A 28 -18.88 -15.69 -6.57
N ALA A 29 -18.64 -15.97 -5.28
CA ALA A 29 -19.23 -17.09 -4.57
C ALA A 29 -20.77 -17.01 -4.52
N ALA A 30 -21.32 -15.78 -4.46
CA ALA A 30 -22.76 -15.51 -4.52
C ALA A 30 -23.34 -15.52 -5.95
N GLY A 31 -22.55 -15.79 -6.98
CA GLY A 31 -22.99 -15.96 -8.37
C GLY A 31 -22.88 -14.70 -9.25
N TRP A 32 -22.21 -13.65 -8.79
CA TRP A 32 -21.89 -12.47 -9.60
C TRP A 32 -20.62 -12.69 -10.43
N ARG A 33 -20.48 -11.98 -11.53
CA ARG A 33 -19.21 -11.83 -12.26
C ARG A 33 -18.61 -10.47 -11.91
N CYS A 34 -17.43 -10.46 -11.28
CA CYS A 34 -16.73 -9.23 -10.95
C CYS A 34 -15.65 -8.90 -12.00
N VAL A 35 -15.59 -7.64 -12.44
CA VAL A 35 -14.56 -7.10 -13.31
C VAL A 35 -13.85 -5.98 -12.54
N HIS A 36 -12.52 -6.06 -12.43
CA HIS A 36 -11.71 -5.08 -11.71
C HIS A 36 -11.13 -4.06 -12.69
N ASP A 37 -11.23 -2.79 -12.33
CA ASP A 37 -10.72 -1.62 -13.05
C ASP A 37 -10.89 -1.71 -14.59
N PRO A 38 -12.15 -1.92 -15.07
CA PRO A 38 -12.38 -2.00 -16.51
C PRO A 38 -12.12 -0.64 -17.18
N GLU A 39 -11.43 -0.62 -18.32
CA GLU A 39 -11.25 0.59 -19.14
C GLU A 39 -12.59 1.28 -19.44
N GLU A 40 -13.60 0.49 -19.77
CA GLU A 40 -14.98 0.95 -19.91
C GLU A 40 -15.90 0.13 -18.99
N PRO A 41 -16.41 0.70 -17.89
CA PRO A 41 -17.39 0.02 -17.04
C PRO A 41 -18.67 -0.34 -17.85
N LYS A 42 -19.04 -1.63 -17.87
CA LYS A 42 -20.21 -2.16 -18.60
C LYS A 42 -21.13 -2.97 -17.70
N GLY A 43 -20.78 -3.11 -16.43
CA GLY A 43 -21.57 -3.83 -15.43
C GLY A 43 -22.89 -3.13 -15.11
N GLU A 44 -23.86 -3.90 -14.67
CA GLU A 44 -25.13 -3.37 -14.18
C GLU A 44 -24.96 -2.67 -12.83
N VAL A 45 -23.97 -3.07 -12.06
CA VAL A 45 -23.60 -2.55 -10.75
C VAL A 45 -22.15 -2.07 -10.82
N CYS A 46 -21.89 -0.89 -10.27
CA CYS A 46 -20.53 -0.39 -10.07
C CYS A 46 -20.27 -0.20 -8.57
N VAL A 47 -19.15 -0.74 -8.09
CA VAL A 47 -18.66 -0.54 -6.73
C VAL A 47 -17.37 0.27 -6.81
N ILE A 48 -17.33 1.43 -6.17
CA ILE A 48 -16.14 2.28 -6.09
C ILE A 48 -15.55 2.13 -4.68
N ASN A 49 -14.34 1.58 -4.59
CA ASN A 49 -13.57 1.52 -3.35
C ASN A 49 -12.67 2.75 -3.27
N THR A 50 -13.00 3.67 -2.37
CA THR A 50 -12.49 5.03 -2.33
C THR A 50 -11.34 5.23 -1.36
N CYS A 51 -10.47 6.20 -1.65
CA CYS A 51 -9.44 6.70 -0.75
C CYS A 51 -9.94 7.98 -0.04
N GLY A 52 -9.66 8.09 1.27
CA GLY A 52 -10.04 9.24 2.09
C GLY A 52 -8.88 9.81 2.90
N PHE A 53 -7.63 9.54 2.46
CA PHE A 53 -6.44 9.82 3.26
C PHE A 53 -5.94 11.27 3.11
N ILE A 54 -5.70 11.73 1.88
CA ILE A 54 -5.20 13.09 1.58
C ILE A 54 -6.08 13.77 0.53
N GLY A 55 -5.94 15.10 0.42
CA GLY A 55 -6.75 15.95 -0.46
C GLY A 55 -6.90 15.40 -1.88
N ASP A 56 -5.79 15.16 -2.57
CA ASP A 56 -5.79 14.73 -3.97
C ASP A 56 -6.50 13.36 -4.17
N ALA A 57 -6.27 12.41 -3.26
CA ALA A 57 -6.92 11.11 -3.33
C ALA A 57 -8.43 11.18 -3.00
N LYS A 58 -8.85 12.15 -2.19
CA LYS A 58 -10.27 12.45 -1.96
C LYS A 58 -10.91 13.04 -3.21
N GLU A 59 -10.24 13.99 -3.87
CA GLU A 59 -10.69 14.61 -5.11
C GLU A 59 -10.83 13.56 -6.23
N GLU A 60 -9.82 12.71 -6.43
CA GLU A 60 -9.88 11.59 -7.37
C GLU A 60 -11.11 10.70 -7.10
N SER A 61 -11.33 10.34 -5.83
CA SER A 61 -12.47 9.51 -5.44
C SER A 61 -13.81 10.18 -5.72
N ILE A 62 -13.96 11.47 -5.40
CA ILE A 62 -15.19 12.24 -5.68
C ILE A 62 -15.42 12.36 -7.19
N ASN A 63 -14.38 12.68 -7.97
CA ASN A 63 -14.49 12.79 -9.42
C ASN A 63 -14.93 11.47 -10.06
N MET A 64 -14.42 10.33 -9.59
CA MET A 64 -14.86 9.01 -10.06
C MET A 64 -16.32 8.74 -9.71
N ILE A 65 -16.76 9.08 -8.50
CA ILE A 65 -18.17 8.94 -8.09
C ILE A 65 -19.07 9.77 -9.00
N LEU A 66 -18.74 11.04 -9.25
CA LEU A 66 -19.49 11.91 -10.16
C LEU A 66 -19.54 11.36 -11.58
N GLN A 67 -18.44 10.82 -12.10
CA GLN A 67 -18.41 10.22 -13.41
C GLN A 67 -19.36 9.01 -13.51
N MET A 68 -19.40 8.14 -12.50
CA MET A 68 -20.29 6.98 -12.47
C MET A 68 -21.74 7.39 -12.23
N ALA A 69 -22.01 8.42 -11.43
CA ALA A 69 -23.34 9.01 -11.25
C ALA A 69 -23.93 9.52 -12.58
N GLU A 70 -23.11 10.18 -13.42
CA GLU A 70 -23.51 10.60 -14.76
C GLU A 70 -23.85 9.41 -15.69
N ARG A 71 -23.11 8.29 -15.59
CA ARG A 71 -23.43 7.07 -16.34
C ARG A 71 -24.77 6.47 -15.90
N LYS A 72 -25.06 6.54 -14.59
CA LYS A 72 -26.33 6.08 -14.01
C LYS A 72 -27.49 6.94 -14.52
N LYS A 73 -27.36 8.28 -14.50
CA LYS A 73 -28.36 9.21 -15.07
C LYS A 73 -28.67 8.93 -16.55
N LYS A 74 -27.66 8.49 -17.30
CA LYS A 74 -27.81 8.09 -18.72
C LYS A 74 -28.38 6.68 -18.93
N GLY A 75 -28.77 5.99 -17.86
CA GLY A 75 -29.33 4.64 -17.91
C GLY A 75 -28.31 3.52 -18.26
N LYS A 76 -27.00 3.82 -18.18
CA LYS A 76 -25.92 2.88 -18.49
C LYS A 76 -25.44 2.10 -17.26
N LEU A 77 -25.91 2.44 -16.09
CA LEU A 77 -25.62 1.84 -14.81
C LEU A 77 -26.90 1.76 -14.00
N ARG A 78 -27.22 0.58 -13.46
CA ARG A 78 -28.43 0.36 -12.66
C ARG A 78 -28.20 0.76 -11.19
N LYS A 79 -27.05 0.39 -10.62
CA LYS A 79 -26.73 0.61 -9.21
C LYS A 79 -25.31 1.09 -9.03
N LEU A 80 -25.15 2.17 -8.27
CA LEU A 80 -23.86 2.74 -7.89
C LEU A 80 -23.65 2.59 -6.38
N ILE A 81 -22.56 1.97 -5.99
CA ILE A 81 -22.21 1.70 -4.59
C ILE A 81 -20.84 2.32 -4.32
N VAL A 82 -20.70 2.99 -3.19
CA VAL A 82 -19.43 3.58 -2.73
C VAL A 82 -19.02 2.91 -1.43
N MET A 83 -17.75 2.50 -1.35
CA MET A 83 -17.16 1.91 -0.14
C MET A 83 -15.75 2.45 0.11
N GLY A 84 -15.15 2.12 1.25
CA GLY A 84 -13.74 2.39 1.54
C GLY A 84 -13.48 3.55 2.48
N CYS A 85 -12.29 4.13 2.41
CA CYS A 85 -11.79 5.10 3.40
C CYS A 85 -12.53 6.43 3.38
N LEU A 86 -12.90 6.94 2.19
CA LEU A 86 -13.65 8.20 2.06
C LEU A 86 -15.06 8.01 2.66
N SER A 87 -15.73 6.96 2.28
CA SER A 87 -17.05 6.62 2.79
C SER A 87 -17.06 6.35 4.30
N GLU A 88 -16.00 5.73 4.85
CA GLU A 88 -15.88 5.55 6.30
C GLU A 88 -15.79 6.89 7.05
N ARG A 89 -15.10 7.88 6.46
CA ARG A 89 -14.80 9.14 7.11
C ARG A 89 -15.90 10.19 6.95
N TYR A 90 -16.54 10.26 5.79
CA TYR A 90 -17.43 11.35 5.37
C TYR A 90 -18.81 10.87 4.90
N ARG A 91 -19.28 9.75 5.44
CA ARG A 91 -20.51 9.11 4.97
C ARG A 91 -21.73 10.06 4.98
N ALA A 92 -21.91 10.80 6.06
CA ALA A 92 -23.09 11.66 6.21
C ALA A 92 -23.10 12.80 5.17
N GLU A 93 -21.94 13.40 4.93
CA GLU A 93 -21.76 14.47 3.94
C GLU A 93 -21.93 13.93 2.51
N LEU A 94 -21.40 12.75 2.23
CA LEU A 94 -21.52 12.10 0.92
C LEU A 94 -22.98 11.71 0.62
N GLU A 95 -23.73 11.21 1.61
CA GLU A 95 -25.16 10.86 1.46
C GLU A 95 -26.00 12.10 1.14
N GLU A 96 -25.64 13.27 1.70
CA GLU A 96 -26.34 14.54 1.46
C GLU A 96 -25.98 15.15 0.09
N GLU A 97 -24.68 15.17 -0.26
CA GLU A 97 -24.18 15.87 -1.44
C GLU A 97 -24.25 15.05 -2.72
N LEU A 98 -24.20 13.71 -2.62
CA LEU A 98 -24.20 12.79 -3.77
C LEU A 98 -25.35 11.77 -3.69
N PRO A 99 -26.61 12.23 -3.75
CA PRO A 99 -27.81 11.39 -3.63
C PRO A 99 -27.99 10.40 -4.80
N GLU A 100 -27.21 10.51 -5.87
CA GLU A 100 -27.20 9.57 -6.99
C GLU A 100 -26.59 8.23 -6.65
N VAL A 101 -25.80 8.15 -5.59
CA VAL A 101 -25.23 6.89 -5.08
C VAL A 101 -26.34 6.12 -4.35
N ASP A 102 -26.52 4.85 -4.66
CA ASP A 102 -27.60 4.05 -4.05
C ASP A 102 -27.25 3.59 -2.64
N GLU A 103 -25.98 3.29 -2.40
CA GLU A 103 -25.56 2.76 -1.10
C GLU A 103 -24.11 3.18 -0.79
N TYR A 104 -23.88 3.50 0.49
CA TYR A 104 -22.58 3.81 1.06
C TYR A 104 -22.22 2.78 2.11
N TYR A 105 -21.01 2.20 1.99
CA TYR A 105 -20.42 1.28 2.95
C TYR A 105 -19.12 1.82 3.48
N GLY A 106 -18.90 1.68 4.79
CA GLY A 106 -17.62 1.96 5.40
C GLY A 106 -16.56 0.91 5.00
N LYS A 107 -15.34 1.14 5.47
CA LYS A 107 -14.21 0.23 5.19
C LYS A 107 -14.42 -1.19 5.74
N PHE A 108 -15.25 -1.35 6.77
CA PHE A 108 -15.45 -2.60 7.49
C PHE A 108 -16.81 -3.28 7.20
N ASP A 109 -17.62 -2.71 6.31
CA ASP A 109 -19.00 -3.15 6.05
C ASP A 109 -19.11 -4.19 4.92
N PHE A 110 -18.06 -4.96 4.64
CA PHE A 110 -17.99 -5.90 3.51
C PHE A 110 -19.11 -6.96 3.51
N GLU A 111 -19.49 -7.46 4.68
CA GLU A 111 -20.57 -8.44 4.80
C GLU A 111 -21.91 -7.85 4.35
N ASN A 112 -22.19 -6.62 4.78
CA ASN A 112 -23.43 -5.94 4.43
C ASN A 112 -23.54 -5.70 2.92
N LEU A 113 -22.45 -5.26 2.28
CA LEU A 113 -22.39 -5.08 0.83
C LEU A 113 -22.65 -6.40 0.09
N THR A 114 -22.00 -7.49 0.52
CA THR A 114 -22.18 -8.81 -0.08
C THR A 114 -23.60 -9.32 0.12
N LEU A 115 -24.19 -9.16 1.31
CA LEU A 115 -25.57 -9.57 1.62
C LEU A 115 -26.57 -8.80 0.75
N THR A 116 -26.43 -7.48 0.65
CA THR A 116 -27.31 -6.64 -0.16
C THR A 116 -27.34 -7.06 -1.62
N LEU A 117 -26.17 -7.29 -2.24
CA LEU A 117 -26.09 -7.73 -3.62
C LEU A 117 -26.51 -9.20 -3.80
N SER A 118 -26.44 -10.02 -2.75
CA SER A 118 -26.78 -11.45 -2.82
C SER A 118 -28.27 -11.74 -2.71
N GLN A 119 -29.04 -10.93 -1.97
CA GLN A 119 -30.45 -11.22 -1.66
C GLN A 119 -31.42 -10.90 -2.80
N GLY A 120 -31.04 -10.19 -3.85
CA GLY A 120 -31.91 -9.84 -4.98
C GLY A 120 -33.11 -8.93 -4.59
N GLU A 121 -33.71 -8.24 -5.55
CA GLU A 121 -34.91 -7.42 -5.36
C GLU A 121 -36.11 -8.31 -5.03
N GLY A 122 -36.52 -8.36 -3.77
CA GLY A 122 -37.69 -9.15 -3.35
C GLY A 122 -37.95 -9.22 -1.86
N THR A 123 -37.04 -8.80 -1.03
CA THR A 123 -37.31 -8.59 0.39
C THR A 123 -37.41 -7.09 0.66
N GLU A 124 -38.61 -6.68 1.13
CA GLU A 124 -38.85 -5.29 1.56
C GLU A 124 -37.68 -4.76 2.34
N ALA A 125 -37.20 -3.56 1.99
CA ALA A 125 -36.19 -2.84 2.69
C ALA A 125 -36.57 -2.67 4.16
N GLY A 126 -36.20 -3.66 4.96
CA GLY A 126 -36.22 -3.53 6.40
C GLY A 126 -35.28 -2.37 6.73
N CYS A 127 -35.87 -1.28 7.18
CA CYS A 127 -35.18 -0.11 7.68
C CYS A 127 -34.17 -0.57 8.73
N TYR A 128 -32.91 -0.77 8.32
CA TYR A 128 -31.84 -1.03 9.28
C TYR A 128 -31.56 0.27 10.02
N PRO A 129 -31.56 0.27 11.36
CA PRO A 129 -31.34 1.48 12.13
C PRO A 129 -29.94 2.04 11.86
N ALA A 130 -29.86 3.31 11.57
CA ALA A 130 -28.64 4.10 11.35
C ALA A 130 -27.74 4.22 12.61
N LYS A 131 -27.46 3.13 13.29
CA LYS A 131 -26.52 3.02 14.41
C LYS A 131 -25.92 1.62 14.44
N LEU A 132 -25.01 1.33 13.48
CA LEU A 132 -24.06 0.27 13.71
C LEU A 132 -22.93 0.85 14.58
N THR A 133 -22.98 0.53 15.86
CA THR A 133 -21.82 0.64 16.75
C THR A 133 -20.63 -0.07 16.12
N LYS A 134 -19.43 0.57 16.20
CA LYS A 134 -18.17 -0.04 15.81
C LYS A 134 -18.17 -1.52 16.20
N PRO A 135 -17.75 -2.44 15.29
CA PRO A 135 -17.83 -3.86 15.55
C PRO A 135 -17.24 -4.18 16.92
N ALA A 136 -17.98 -4.95 17.71
CA ALA A 136 -17.51 -5.43 19.00
C ALA A 136 -16.21 -6.20 18.79
N LYS A 137 -15.25 -6.05 19.70
CA LYS A 137 -14.00 -6.79 19.68
C LYS A 137 -14.26 -8.26 19.34
N GLY A 138 -13.75 -8.75 18.23
CA GLY A 138 -13.77 -10.17 17.88
C GLY A 138 -14.81 -10.60 16.82
N SER A 139 -15.49 -9.72 16.11
CA SER A 139 -16.33 -10.15 14.98
C SER A 139 -15.42 -10.51 13.80
N GLN A 140 -15.03 -11.76 13.75
CA GLN A 140 -14.47 -12.36 12.55
C GLN A 140 -15.63 -12.47 11.54
N THR A 141 -15.43 -11.87 10.37
CA THR A 141 -16.33 -12.07 9.22
C THR A 141 -16.44 -13.56 8.95
N LYS A 142 -17.62 -14.14 9.00
CA LYS A 142 -17.80 -15.53 8.59
C LYS A 142 -17.72 -15.57 7.07
N PRO A 143 -16.79 -16.36 6.49
CA PRO A 143 -16.71 -16.53 5.05
C PRO A 143 -18.02 -17.12 4.51
N ALA A 144 -18.33 -16.83 3.23
CA ALA A 144 -19.39 -17.51 2.52
C ALA A 144 -19.18 -19.03 2.63
N GLU A 145 -20.26 -19.81 2.76
CA GLU A 145 -20.16 -21.27 2.89
C GLU A 145 -19.29 -21.83 1.76
N GLY A 146 -18.20 -22.50 2.12
CA GLY A 146 -17.25 -23.11 1.20
C GLY A 146 -16.00 -22.30 0.82
N CYS A 147 -15.80 -21.08 1.36
CA CYS A 147 -14.57 -20.30 1.17
C CYS A 147 -13.83 -20.11 2.50
N ALA A 148 -12.51 -20.25 2.49
CA ALA A 148 -11.71 -19.84 3.64
C ALA A 148 -11.68 -18.31 3.77
N SER A 149 -11.55 -17.78 4.99
CA SER A 149 -11.60 -16.34 5.27
C SER A 149 -10.51 -15.53 4.55
N TYR A 150 -9.44 -16.19 4.16
CA TYR A 150 -8.28 -15.60 3.48
C TYR A 150 -8.37 -15.65 1.94
N GLU A 151 -9.29 -16.44 1.34
CA GLU A 151 -9.44 -16.50 -0.11
C GLU A 151 -9.97 -15.19 -0.68
N ARG A 152 -9.37 -14.74 -1.78
CA ARG A 152 -9.74 -13.50 -2.48
C ARG A 152 -9.55 -13.66 -3.99
N LYS A 153 -10.14 -12.77 -4.77
CA LYS A 153 -9.93 -12.68 -6.21
C LYS A 153 -8.68 -11.84 -6.45
N LEU A 154 -7.56 -12.49 -6.79
CA LEU A 154 -6.34 -11.76 -7.11
C LEU A 154 -6.52 -10.92 -8.38
N THR A 155 -6.16 -9.64 -8.29
CA THR A 155 -6.23 -8.66 -9.37
C THR A 155 -4.86 -8.16 -9.80
N THR A 156 -3.84 -8.39 -8.97
CA THR A 156 -2.44 -8.19 -9.33
C THR A 156 -1.99 -9.20 -10.39
N PRO A 157 -0.88 -8.95 -11.11
CA PRO A 157 -0.18 -9.98 -11.86
C PRO A 157 0.05 -11.24 -11.03
N ARG A 158 -0.01 -12.41 -11.67
CA ARG A 158 -0.03 -13.69 -10.93
C ARG A 158 1.20 -13.98 -10.08
N HIS A 159 2.32 -13.33 -10.34
CA HIS A 159 3.61 -13.61 -9.70
C HIS A 159 3.82 -12.81 -8.40
N TYR A 160 3.03 -11.78 -8.12
CA TYR A 160 3.07 -11.10 -6.82
C TYR A 160 1.68 -10.85 -6.24
N ALA A 161 1.64 -10.68 -4.92
CA ALA A 161 0.42 -10.27 -4.23
C ALA A 161 0.75 -9.44 -2.98
N TYR A 162 -0.17 -8.57 -2.61
CA TYR A 162 -0.11 -7.87 -1.32
C TYR A 162 -0.70 -8.75 -0.22
N LEU A 163 -0.07 -8.77 0.94
CA LEU A 163 -0.51 -9.51 2.13
C LEU A 163 -0.72 -8.55 3.29
N LYS A 164 -1.98 -8.26 3.61
CA LYS A 164 -2.34 -7.38 4.72
C LYS A 164 -2.33 -8.16 6.03
N ILE A 165 -1.40 -7.84 6.95
CA ILE A 165 -1.21 -8.56 8.22
C ILE A 165 -1.89 -7.91 9.42
N SER A 166 -2.24 -6.63 9.33
CA SER A 166 -2.96 -5.89 10.36
C SER A 166 -3.77 -4.74 9.76
N GLU A 167 -4.64 -4.15 10.56
CA GLU A 167 -5.43 -2.96 10.22
C GLU A 167 -5.35 -1.95 11.34
N GLY A 168 -5.41 -0.65 11.01
CA GLY A 168 -5.36 0.44 11.97
C GLY A 168 -3.96 0.80 12.47
N CYS A 169 -3.87 1.91 13.21
CA CYS A 169 -2.59 2.43 13.71
C CYS A 169 -2.77 3.13 15.05
N ASN A 170 -1.83 2.91 15.98
CA ASN A 170 -1.83 3.54 17.30
C ASN A 170 -0.81 4.68 17.43
N ARG A 171 -0.07 5.04 16.38
CA ARG A 171 1.05 5.99 16.46
C ARG A 171 0.64 7.44 16.70
N MET A 172 -0.58 7.82 16.35
CA MET A 172 -1.15 9.14 16.64
C MET A 172 -0.30 10.32 16.15
N CYS A 173 0.37 10.18 14.99
CA CYS A 173 1.10 11.28 14.35
C CYS A 173 0.18 12.47 14.13
N SER A 174 0.66 13.70 14.34
CA SER A 174 -0.19 14.90 14.39
C SER A 174 -0.94 15.19 13.09
N TYR A 175 -0.35 14.85 11.96
CA TYR A 175 -0.87 15.08 10.61
C TYR A 175 -1.73 13.95 10.06
N CYS A 176 -1.78 12.79 10.74
CA CYS A 176 -2.27 11.56 10.14
C CYS A 176 -3.74 11.28 10.47
N ALA A 177 -4.55 11.11 9.41
CA ALA A 177 -5.96 10.76 9.53
C ALA A 177 -6.22 9.24 9.67
N ILE A 178 -5.22 8.37 9.52
CA ILE A 178 -5.39 6.91 9.56
C ILE A 178 -6.14 6.43 10.81
N PRO A 179 -5.81 6.87 12.05
CA PRO A 179 -6.54 6.42 13.23
C PRO A 179 -8.03 6.82 13.23
N LEU A 180 -8.38 7.91 12.52
CA LEU A 180 -9.77 8.36 12.37
C LEU A 180 -10.55 7.49 11.40
N ILE A 181 -9.88 6.94 10.38
CA ILE A 181 -10.46 6.11 9.31
C ILE A 181 -10.50 4.64 9.74
N THR A 182 -9.34 4.09 10.13
CA THR A 182 -9.17 2.64 10.33
C THR A 182 -9.19 2.23 11.81
N GLY A 183 -9.22 3.19 12.73
CA GLY A 183 -9.23 2.93 14.16
C GLY A 183 -7.89 2.44 14.70
N ARG A 184 -7.98 1.71 15.82
CA ARG A 184 -6.79 1.18 16.52
C ARG A 184 -6.19 0.00 15.79
N HIS A 185 -4.88 -0.17 15.96
CA HIS A 185 -4.14 -1.31 15.42
C HIS A 185 -4.74 -2.63 15.88
N THR A 186 -4.97 -3.53 14.95
CA THR A 186 -5.48 -4.88 15.16
C THR A 186 -4.74 -5.85 14.25
N SER A 187 -3.97 -6.73 14.84
CA SER A 187 -3.20 -7.76 14.12
C SER A 187 -4.09 -8.94 13.73
N ARG A 188 -3.84 -9.51 12.56
CA ARG A 188 -4.44 -10.79 12.17
C ARG A 188 -3.70 -11.95 12.87
N PRO A 189 -4.39 -13.05 13.19
CA PRO A 189 -3.75 -14.24 13.73
C PRO A 189 -2.65 -14.77 12.80
N MET A 190 -1.49 -15.14 13.36
CA MET A 190 -0.33 -15.57 12.58
C MET A 190 -0.64 -16.79 11.70
N GLU A 191 -1.33 -17.80 12.22
CA GLU A 191 -1.65 -18.99 11.45
C GLU A 191 -2.56 -18.69 10.25
N GLU A 192 -3.52 -17.77 10.41
CA GLU A 192 -4.37 -17.33 9.29
C GLU A 192 -3.55 -16.67 8.18
N ILE A 193 -2.56 -15.86 8.56
CA ILE A 193 -1.65 -15.22 7.60
C ILE A 193 -0.80 -16.27 6.88
N LEU A 194 -0.24 -17.24 7.60
CA LEU A 194 0.55 -18.31 7.02
C LEU A 194 -0.27 -19.21 6.09
N ASP A 195 -1.54 -19.45 6.42
CA ASP A 195 -2.46 -20.19 5.54
C ASP A 195 -2.76 -19.39 4.26
N GLU A 196 -2.95 -18.07 4.37
CA GLU A 196 -3.09 -17.20 3.19
C GLU A 196 -1.83 -17.23 2.32
N VAL A 197 -0.62 -17.20 2.90
CA VAL A 197 0.64 -17.31 2.15
C VAL A 197 0.72 -18.64 1.39
N ARG A 198 0.40 -19.76 2.03
CA ARG A 198 0.38 -21.07 1.37
C ARG A 198 -0.62 -21.11 0.21
N TRP A 199 -1.79 -20.53 0.42
CA TRP A 199 -2.81 -20.41 -0.63
C TRP A 199 -2.32 -19.52 -1.78
N LEU A 200 -1.70 -18.36 -1.51
CA LEU A 200 -1.13 -17.48 -2.54
C LEU A 200 -0.08 -18.20 -3.40
N VAL A 201 0.82 -18.96 -2.78
CA VAL A 201 1.80 -19.79 -3.50
C VAL A 201 1.10 -20.81 -4.40
N GLN A 202 0.04 -21.46 -3.93
CA GLN A 202 -0.76 -22.39 -4.75
C GLN A 202 -1.44 -21.70 -5.95
N GLN A 203 -1.72 -20.37 -5.86
CA GLN A 203 -2.21 -19.58 -6.99
C GLN A 203 -1.09 -19.17 -7.97
N GLY A 204 0.17 -19.45 -7.66
CA GLY A 204 1.34 -19.14 -8.49
C GLY A 204 2.06 -17.84 -8.09
N VAL A 205 1.71 -17.27 -6.95
CA VAL A 205 2.39 -16.07 -6.40
C VAL A 205 3.78 -16.48 -5.92
N LYS A 206 4.78 -15.71 -6.34
CA LYS A 206 6.20 -15.89 -6.01
C LYS A 206 6.72 -14.80 -5.07
N GLU A 207 6.19 -13.57 -5.19
CA GLU A 207 6.53 -12.42 -4.36
C GLU A 207 5.37 -12.02 -3.46
N ILE A 208 5.62 -11.95 -2.15
CA ILE A 208 4.67 -11.53 -1.13
C ILE A 208 5.05 -10.14 -0.64
N ASN A 209 4.24 -9.13 -0.96
CA ASN A 209 4.39 -7.77 -0.46
C ASN A 209 3.61 -7.61 0.84
N VAL A 210 4.29 -7.64 1.98
CA VAL A 210 3.69 -7.55 3.32
C VAL A 210 3.35 -6.10 3.63
N ILE A 211 2.07 -5.83 3.90
CA ILE A 211 1.54 -4.49 4.12
C ILE A 211 0.74 -4.37 5.41
N ALA A 212 0.77 -3.18 6.00
CA ALA A 212 -0.06 -2.72 7.11
C ALA A 212 -0.09 -1.18 7.09
N GLN A 213 -0.72 -0.55 8.06
CA GLN A 213 -0.50 0.87 8.34
C GLN A 213 0.77 1.09 9.18
N ASP A 214 1.15 0.10 9.97
CA ASP A 214 2.39 0.04 10.74
C ASP A 214 2.77 -1.44 10.95
N LEU A 215 3.76 -1.92 10.19
CA LEU A 215 4.26 -3.30 10.34
C LEU A 215 4.94 -3.52 11.68
N SER A 216 5.63 -2.49 12.20
CA SER A 216 6.43 -2.61 13.42
C SER A 216 5.58 -3.00 14.65
N SER A 217 4.29 -2.65 14.62
CA SER A 217 3.35 -2.94 15.73
C SER A 217 2.71 -4.33 15.70
N TYR A 218 2.99 -5.17 14.67
CA TYR A 218 2.36 -6.48 14.56
C TYR A 218 2.62 -7.37 15.78
N GLY A 219 1.54 -7.88 16.38
CA GLY A 219 1.55 -8.77 17.53
C GLY A 219 1.43 -8.08 18.89
N LEU A 220 1.67 -6.76 18.99
CA LEU A 220 1.59 -6.04 20.26
C LEU A 220 0.20 -6.11 20.92
N ASP A 221 -0.86 -6.17 20.14
CA ASP A 221 -2.23 -6.33 20.62
C ASP A 221 -2.56 -7.77 20.99
N LEU A 222 -1.95 -8.76 20.32
CA LEU A 222 -2.17 -10.19 20.52
C LEU A 222 -1.41 -10.72 21.75
N GLU A 223 -0.08 -10.58 21.75
CA GLU A 223 0.83 -11.22 22.73
C GLU A 223 1.68 -10.23 23.54
N LYS A 224 1.45 -8.91 23.39
CA LYS A 224 2.23 -7.84 24.05
C LYS A 224 3.73 -7.87 23.70
N ARG A 225 4.09 -8.44 22.55
CA ARG A 225 5.44 -8.46 21.99
C ARG A 225 5.39 -8.24 20.47
N HIS A 226 6.49 -7.83 19.89
CA HIS A 226 6.62 -7.78 18.45
C HIS A 226 6.69 -9.20 17.88
N MET A 227 5.74 -9.53 17.02
CA MET A 227 5.66 -10.85 16.36
C MET A 227 6.06 -10.80 14.89
N LEU A 228 6.38 -9.62 14.35
CA LEU A 228 6.78 -9.48 12.95
C LEU A 228 8.01 -10.32 12.59
N PRO A 229 9.11 -10.34 13.39
CA PRO A 229 10.27 -11.17 13.08
C PRO A 229 9.92 -12.66 12.98
N GLU A 230 9.14 -13.19 13.91
CA GLU A 230 8.69 -14.59 13.90
C GLU A 230 7.80 -14.89 12.68
N LEU A 231 6.87 -13.98 12.33
CA LEU A 231 6.00 -14.14 11.17
C LEU A 231 6.83 -14.22 9.88
N ILE A 232 7.78 -13.30 9.67
CA ILE A 232 8.60 -13.25 8.47
C ILE A 232 9.53 -14.48 8.39
N ASP A 233 10.11 -14.90 9.52
CA ASP A 233 10.94 -16.12 9.59
C ASP A 233 10.15 -17.36 9.16
N ARG A 234 8.92 -17.51 9.65
CA ARG A 234 8.04 -18.64 9.28
C ARG A 234 7.55 -18.56 7.83
N MET A 235 7.24 -17.35 7.33
CA MET A 235 6.87 -17.16 5.93
C MET A 235 8.02 -17.53 4.99
N ALA A 236 9.26 -17.15 5.33
CA ALA A 236 10.44 -17.44 4.52
C ALA A 236 10.74 -18.93 4.37
N GLN A 237 10.21 -19.77 5.27
CA GLN A 237 10.35 -21.24 5.24
C GLN A 237 9.25 -21.93 4.43
N ILE A 238 8.25 -21.21 3.93
CA ILE A 238 7.20 -21.81 3.08
C ILE A 238 7.76 -22.03 1.68
N GLU A 239 7.74 -23.30 1.24
CA GLU A 239 8.19 -23.68 -0.11
C GLU A 239 7.39 -22.95 -1.19
N GLY A 240 8.08 -22.38 -2.17
CA GLY A 240 7.50 -21.61 -3.27
C GLY A 240 7.44 -20.11 -3.01
N VAL A 241 7.76 -19.61 -1.81
CA VAL A 241 7.94 -18.20 -1.55
C VAL A 241 9.35 -17.78 -1.98
N GLU A 242 9.43 -17.04 -3.10
CA GLU A 242 10.69 -16.61 -3.70
C GLU A 242 11.14 -15.24 -3.20
N TRP A 243 10.20 -14.31 -2.93
CA TRP A 243 10.46 -12.99 -2.35
C TRP A 243 9.41 -12.60 -1.31
N ILE A 244 9.89 -12.02 -0.22
CA ILE A 244 9.09 -11.35 0.81
C ILE A 244 9.60 -9.92 0.91
N ARG A 245 8.73 -8.94 0.69
CA ARG A 245 9.04 -7.52 0.75
C ARG A 245 8.24 -6.84 1.84
N LEU A 246 8.87 -5.91 2.59
CA LEU A 246 8.29 -5.27 3.78
C LEU A 246 8.01 -3.80 3.53
N HIS A 247 6.76 -3.37 3.76
CA HIS A 247 6.29 -2.02 3.53
C HIS A 247 5.72 -1.37 4.79
N TYR A 248 5.94 -0.06 4.94
CA TYR A 248 5.32 0.77 5.98
C TYR A 248 5.78 0.42 7.40
N ALA A 249 7.07 0.25 7.61
CA ALA A 249 7.66 0.17 8.94
C ALA A 249 7.68 1.54 9.63
N TYR A 250 7.64 1.54 10.95
CA TYR A 250 7.73 2.74 11.77
C TYR A 250 9.04 2.74 12.55
N PRO A 251 9.76 3.88 12.66
CA PRO A 251 11.09 3.88 13.26
C PRO A 251 11.08 3.72 14.80
N THR A 252 10.07 4.25 15.50
CA THR A 252 9.98 4.11 16.95
C THR A 252 9.53 2.72 17.35
N ASP A 253 10.20 2.10 18.31
CA ASP A 253 9.98 0.71 18.74
C ASP A 253 10.09 -0.27 17.54
N PHE A 254 11.06 -0.05 16.68
CA PHE A 254 11.33 -0.94 15.56
C PHE A 254 11.80 -2.32 16.08
N PRO A 255 11.21 -3.43 15.63
CA PRO A 255 11.60 -4.78 16.06
C PRO A 255 12.96 -5.16 15.45
N GLU A 256 14.05 -4.88 16.15
CA GLU A 256 15.41 -5.02 15.62
C GLU A 256 15.78 -6.47 15.25
N GLU A 257 15.15 -7.47 15.88
CA GLU A 257 15.29 -8.90 15.52
C GLU A 257 14.86 -9.18 14.09
N LEU A 258 14.07 -8.30 13.48
CA LEU A 258 13.71 -8.38 12.06
C LEU A 258 14.94 -8.30 11.15
N LEU A 259 15.95 -7.53 11.53
CA LEU A 259 17.18 -7.38 10.75
C LEU A 259 17.97 -8.70 10.67
N GLU A 260 17.97 -9.49 11.74
CA GLU A 260 18.58 -10.82 11.75
C GLU A 260 17.86 -11.78 10.80
N VAL A 261 16.51 -11.70 10.76
CA VAL A 261 15.69 -12.50 9.85
C VAL A 261 15.97 -12.11 8.40
N MET A 262 16.03 -10.81 8.09
CA MET A 262 16.34 -10.29 6.76
C MET A 262 17.76 -10.69 6.29
N ALA A 263 18.71 -10.72 7.20
CA ALA A 263 20.09 -11.13 6.87
C ALA A 263 20.21 -12.66 6.64
N ARG A 264 19.41 -13.45 7.35
CA ARG A 264 19.46 -14.92 7.33
C ARG A 264 18.79 -15.52 6.09
N HIS A 265 17.66 -14.96 5.66
CA HIS A 265 16.85 -15.52 4.58
C HIS A 265 17.09 -14.79 3.25
N ALA A 266 17.60 -15.50 2.26
CA ALA A 266 17.87 -14.95 0.93
C ALA A 266 16.59 -14.53 0.16
N ASN A 267 15.44 -15.13 0.52
CA ASN A 267 14.14 -14.80 -0.05
C ASN A 267 13.40 -13.66 0.69
N VAL A 268 13.97 -13.11 1.78
CA VAL A 268 13.51 -11.83 2.32
C VAL A 268 14.29 -10.73 1.61
N CYS A 269 13.59 -9.92 0.82
CA CYS A 269 14.19 -8.87 0.03
C CYS A 269 14.99 -7.91 0.91
N LYS A 270 16.19 -7.55 0.47
CA LYS A 270 16.97 -6.49 1.12
C LYS A 270 16.38 -5.12 0.80
N TYR A 271 15.18 -4.92 1.27
CA TYR A 271 14.35 -3.75 1.05
C TYR A 271 13.53 -3.47 2.30
N LEU A 272 13.58 -2.25 2.80
CA LEU A 272 12.79 -1.80 3.93
C LEU A 272 12.20 -0.42 3.66
N ASP A 273 10.87 -0.34 3.59
CA ASP A 273 10.15 0.93 3.54
C ASP A 273 9.85 1.39 4.98
N ILE A 274 10.53 2.45 5.41
CA ILE A 274 10.45 3.01 6.77
C ILE A 274 10.15 4.50 6.72
N ALA A 275 8.99 4.90 7.22
CA ALA A 275 8.50 6.28 7.14
C ALA A 275 9.16 7.16 8.23
N LEU A 276 10.21 7.91 7.89
CA LEU A 276 10.95 8.78 8.81
C LEU A 276 10.28 10.15 8.98
N GLN A 277 9.71 10.70 7.92
CA GLN A 277 8.91 11.92 7.81
C GLN A 277 9.72 13.23 7.90
N HIS A 278 10.60 13.38 8.88
CA HIS A 278 11.48 14.54 9.08
C HIS A 278 12.71 14.13 9.90
N CYS A 279 13.70 15.04 10.03
CA CYS A 279 14.92 14.75 10.80
C CYS A 279 15.13 15.63 12.02
N THR A 280 14.60 16.87 12.07
CA THR A 280 14.87 17.77 13.21
C THR A 280 14.04 17.37 14.43
N ASP A 281 14.62 17.42 15.63
CA ASP A 281 13.94 17.10 16.87
C ASP A 281 12.72 18.02 17.10
N HIS A 282 12.80 19.27 16.62
CA HIS A 282 11.72 20.23 16.63
C HIS A 282 10.51 19.69 15.85
N MET A 283 10.72 19.33 14.59
CA MET A 283 9.64 18.84 13.74
C MET A 283 9.16 17.46 14.14
N LEU A 284 10.04 16.55 14.52
CA LEU A 284 9.68 15.24 15.04
C LEU A 284 8.78 15.35 16.28
N GLY A 285 9.04 16.34 17.13
CA GLY A 285 8.19 16.68 18.28
C GLY A 285 6.81 17.19 17.86
N LEU A 286 6.72 18.17 16.95
CA LEU A 286 5.45 18.71 16.43
C LEU A 286 4.66 17.63 15.68
N MET A 287 5.31 16.78 14.91
CA MET A 287 4.72 15.65 14.22
C MET A 287 4.32 14.49 15.15
N ARG A 288 4.71 14.54 16.44
CA ARG A 288 4.44 13.50 17.45
C ARG A 288 5.01 12.14 17.06
N ARG A 289 6.24 12.15 16.57
CA ARG A 289 6.91 10.92 16.08
C ARG A 289 7.51 10.08 17.21
N HIS A 290 7.71 10.66 18.39
CA HIS A 290 8.28 9.99 19.59
C HIS A 290 9.64 9.34 19.30
N ILE A 291 10.46 9.98 18.51
CA ILE A 291 11.83 9.61 18.18
C ILE A 291 12.65 10.88 17.96
N THR A 292 13.92 10.84 18.28
CA THR A 292 14.87 11.93 18.01
C THR A 292 15.66 11.68 16.73
N ARG A 293 16.30 12.73 16.20
CA ARG A 293 17.26 12.60 15.09
C ARG A 293 18.34 11.57 15.39
N ALA A 294 18.95 11.67 16.57
CA ALA A 294 20.03 10.76 16.95
C ALA A 294 19.61 9.29 16.95
N GLU A 295 18.38 9.00 17.38
CA GLU A 295 17.81 7.65 17.36
C GLU A 295 17.49 7.18 15.93
N GLN A 296 16.98 8.06 15.05
CA GLN A 296 16.79 7.75 13.64
C GLN A 296 18.13 7.42 12.94
N ASP A 297 19.14 8.24 13.16
CA ASP A 297 20.47 8.05 12.60
C ASP A 297 21.11 6.74 13.09
N ALA A 298 20.94 6.43 14.37
CA ALA A 298 21.41 5.17 14.94
C ALA A 298 20.69 3.96 14.33
N LEU A 299 19.38 4.05 14.16
CA LEU A 299 18.58 2.99 13.55
C LEU A 299 18.98 2.77 12.08
N ILE A 300 19.12 3.81 11.27
CA ILE A 300 19.53 3.71 9.87
C ILE A 300 20.92 3.05 9.76
N ARG A 301 21.87 3.47 10.60
CA ARG A 301 23.20 2.84 10.64
C ARG A 301 23.11 1.37 10.99
N LYS A 302 22.35 1.01 12.02
CA LYS A 302 22.16 -0.37 12.45
C LYS A 302 21.54 -1.24 11.35
N ILE A 303 20.52 -0.72 10.65
CA ILE A 303 19.90 -1.41 9.51
C ILE A 303 20.94 -1.72 8.43
N ARG A 304 21.77 -0.73 8.05
CA ARG A 304 22.81 -0.91 7.02
C ARG A 304 23.95 -1.84 7.45
N GLU A 305 24.30 -1.83 8.73
CA GLU A 305 25.33 -2.71 9.31
C GLU A 305 24.87 -4.16 9.38
N GLN A 306 23.64 -4.40 9.82
CA GLN A 306 23.13 -5.75 10.01
C GLN A 306 22.61 -6.39 8.72
N VAL A 307 22.15 -5.60 7.75
CA VAL A 307 21.70 -6.06 6.43
C VAL A 307 22.50 -5.39 5.33
N PRO A 308 23.74 -5.83 5.07
CA PRO A 308 24.59 -5.18 4.07
C PRO A 308 23.97 -5.13 2.68
N GLY A 309 23.98 -3.96 2.06
CA GLY A 309 23.38 -3.71 0.74
C GLY A 309 21.86 -3.59 0.74
N ILE A 310 21.26 -3.32 1.90
CA ILE A 310 19.82 -3.04 1.99
C ILE A 310 19.45 -1.75 1.26
N CYS A 311 18.37 -1.78 0.51
CA CYS A 311 17.68 -0.61 -0.02
C CYS A 311 16.75 -0.04 1.06
N ILE A 312 17.00 1.18 1.49
CA ILE A 312 16.11 1.90 2.41
C ILE A 312 15.24 2.84 1.59
N ARG A 313 13.92 2.58 1.65
CA ARG A 313 12.89 3.48 1.15
C ARG A 313 12.33 4.30 2.31
N THR A 314 12.15 5.60 2.09
CA THR A 314 11.51 6.46 3.10
C THR A 314 10.53 7.44 2.48
N THR A 315 9.71 8.01 3.34
CA THR A 315 8.80 9.11 3.02
C THR A 315 9.09 10.27 3.94
N LEU A 316 9.19 11.48 3.37
CA LEU A 316 9.34 12.73 4.08
C LEU A 316 8.09 13.62 3.88
N LEU A 317 7.83 14.48 4.85
CA LEU A 317 6.72 15.42 4.86
C LEU A 317 7.27 16.82 5.17
N VAL A 318 7.04 17.76 4.26
CA VAL A 318 7.46 19.16 4.39
C VAL A 318 6.27 20.12 4.48
N GLY A 319 6.51 21.31 4.99
CA GLY A 319 5.46 22.31 5.15
C GLY A 319 4.45 22.02 6.26
N HIS A 320 4.79 21.12 7.19
CA HIS A 320 3.98 20.92 8.39
C HIS A 320 3.97 22.21 9.23
N PRO A 321 2.82 22.63 9.83
CA PRO A 321 2.74 23.80 10.67
C PRO A 321 3.87 23.88 11.70
N GLY A 322 4.57 25.02 11.71
CA GLY A 322 5.72 25.28 12.57
C GLY A 322 7.08 24.91 11.98
N GLU A 323 7.16 24.34 10.78
CA GLU A 323 8.44 24.08 10.10
C GLU A 323 9.11 25.38 9.71
N THR A 324 10.31 25.62 10.27
CA THR A 324 11.12 26.80 9.96
C THR A 324 11.98 26.56 8.73
N GLU A 325 12.61 27.64 8.23
CA GLU A 325 13.60 27.52 7.15
C GLU A 325 14.84 26.75 7.61
N GLU A 326 15.24 26.93 8.86
CA GLU A 326 16.35 26.21 9.47
C GLU A 326 16.04 24.69 9.54
N ASP A 327 14.83 24.30 9.90
CA ASP A 327 14.40 22.90 9.90
C ASP A 327 14.49 22.29 8.49
N PHE A 328 14.06 23.05 7.48
CA PHE A 328 14.09 22.58 6.10
C PHE A 328 15.52 22.48 5.54
N GLU A 329 16.39 23.47 5.81
CA GLU A 329 17.79 23.40 5.42
C GLU A 329 18.52 22.21 6.08
N GLU A 330 18.25 21.95 7.37
CA GLU A 330 18.78 20.78 8.06
C GLU A 330 18.27 19.47 7.44
N LEU A 331 17.00 19.41 7.02
CA LEU A 331 16.43 18.25 6.35
C LEU A 331 17.12 17.98 5.01
N LYS A 332 17.39 19.01 4.20
CA LYS A 332 18.15 18.86 2.92
C LYS A 332 19.54 18.28 3.15
N GLN A 333 20.27 18.81 4.15
CA GLN A 333 21.59 18.30 4.50
C GLN A 333 21.51 16.82 4.94
N TRP A 334 20.54 16.49 5.78
CA TRP A 334 20.35 15.13 6.25
C TRP A 334 20.05 14.14 5.12
N VAL A 335 19.22 14.50 4.14
CA VAL A 335 18.96 13.67 2.96
C VAL A 335 20.23 13.40 2.17
N GLN A 336 21.10 14.44 1.99
CA GLN A 336 22.39 14.29 1.33
C GLN A 336 23.36 13.39 2.10
N GLU A 337 23.34 13.44 3.44
CA GLU A 337 24.17 12.60 4.31
C GLU A 337 23.68 11.15 4.34
N MET A 338 22.38 10.96 4.49
CA MET A 338 21.76 9.63 4.63
C MET A 338 21.71 8.87 3.31
N ARG A 339 21.59 9.57 2.17
CA ARG A 339 21.58 8.96 0.84
C ARG A 339 20.62 7.76 0.76
N PHE A 340 19.34 8.04 0.89
CA PHE A 340 18.29 7.01 0.77
C PHE A 340 18.25 6.46 -0.65
N ASP A 341 18.05 5.15 -0.76
CA ASP A 341 17.95 4.50 -2.08
C ASP A 341 16.67 4.91 -2.81
N ARG A 342 15.58 5.03 -2.06
CA ARG A 342 14.27 5.48 -2.54
C ARG A 342 13.69 6.46 -1.54
N MET A 343 13.18 7.58 -2.01
CA MET A 343 12.54 8.59 -1.17
C MET A 343 11.38 9.24 -1.91
N GLY A 344 10.24 9.32 -1.24
CA GLY A 344 9.13 10.19 -1.64
C GLY A 344 9.04 11.37 -0.67
N CYS A 345 8.68 12.55 -1.19
CA CYS A 345 8.42 13.74 -0.40
C CYS A 345 7.01 14.25 -0.70
N PHE A 346 6.27 14.63 0.34
CA PHE A 346 4.91 15.16 0.23
C PHE A 346 4.79 16.48 0.96
N ALA A 347 4.02 17.40 0.38
CA ALA A 347 3.56 18.59 1.07
C ALA A 347 2.56 18.24 2.17
N TYR A 348 2.60 18.95 3.29
CA TYR A 348 1.59 18.82 4.33
C TYR A 348 0.19 19.18 3.79
N SER A 349 -0.75 18.29 4.03
CA SER A 349 -2.19 18.49 3.78
C SER A 349 -2.91 18.62 5.11
N ASP A 350 -3.69 19.69 5.27
CA ASP A 350 -4.48 19.93 6.49
C ASP A 350 -5.71 19.01 6.53
N GLU A 351 -5.55 17.87 7.17
CA GLU A 351 -6.58 16.83 7.25
C GLU A 351 -7.48 17.05 8.46
N GLU A 352 -8.77 17.29 8.19
CA GLU A 352 -9.79 17.56 9.20
C GLU A 352 -9.81 16.51 10.32
N GLY A 353 -9.93 16.95 11.55
CA GLY A 353 -10.02 16.11 12.73
C GLY A 353 -8.70 15.55 13.24
N THR A 354 -7.59 15.74 12.53
CA THR A 354 -6.24 15.36 12.99
C THR A 354 -5.80 16.23 14.16
N TYR A 355 -4.72 15.84 14.83
CA TYR A 355 -4.18 16.65 15.91
C TYR A 355 -3.63 17.98 15.40
N ALA A 356 -2.92 17.97 14.27
CA ALA A 356 -2.35 19.17 13.67
C ALA A 356 -3.46 20.17 13.28
N ASN A 357 -4.50 19.73 12.57
CA ASN A 357 -5.65 20.55 12.21
C ASN A 357 -6.32 21.25 13.41
N LYS A 358 -6.40 20.55 14.55
CA LYS A 358 -7.05 21.09 15.76
C LYS A 358 -6.18 22.02 16.60
N HIS A 359 -4.86 21.89 16.54
CA HIS A 359 -3.96 22.52 17.52
C HIS A 359 -2.92 23.43 16.88
N TYR A 360 -2.66 23.30 15.60
CA TYR A 360 -1.69 24.12 14.90
C TYR A 360 -2.39 24.94 13.82
N LYS A 361 -1.83 26.11 13.54
CA LYS A 361 -2.28 26.93 12.43
C LYS A 361 -1.44 26.59 11.21
N ASP A 362 -2.06 26.20 10.12
CA ASP A 362 -1.38 26.04 8.85
C ASP A 362 -1.10 27.43 8.26
N ASP A 363 0.09 27.94 8.50
CA ASP A 363 0.54 29.27 8.11
C ASP A 363 1.66 29.26 7.07
N ILE A 364 2.05 28.08 6.57
CA ILE A 364 3.01 27.94 5.48
C ILE A 364 2.22 27.96 4.16
N PRO A 365 2.46 28.94 3.26
CA PRO A 365 1.81 29.01 1.96
C PRO A 365 2.04 27.74 1.12
N GLN A 366 1.07 27.36 0.29
CA GLN A 366 1.15 26.13 -0.52
C GLN A 366 2.32 26.18 -1.50
N ASP A 367 2.59 27.31 -2.12
CA ASP A 367 3.73 27.51 -3.02
C ASP A 367 5.08 27.27 -2.34
N ILE A 368 5.22 27.59 -1.06
CA ILE A 368 6.44 27.27 -0.28
C ILE A 368 6.51 25.77 0.00
N LYS A 369 5.38 25.12 0.34
CA LYS A 369 5.34 23.66 0.54
C LYS A 369 5.75 22.94 -0.74
N ASP A 370 5.20 23.34 -1.88
CA ASP A 370 5.48 22.75 -3.19
C ASP A 370 6.94 22.95 -3.59
N ALA A 371 7.50 24.16 -3.38
CA ALA A 371 8.91 24.44 -3.63
C ALA A 371 9.83 23.56 -2.77
N ARG A 372 9.51 23.33 -1.49
CA ARG A 372 10.26 22.43 -0.62
C ARG A 372 10.23 20.97 -1.10
N VAL A 373 9.09 20.51 -1.60
CA VAL A 373 8.99 19.18 -2.23
C VAL A 373 9.91 19.09 -3.45
N GLU A 374 9.84 20.08 -4.34
CA GLU A 374 10.66 20.11 -5.57
C GLU A 374 12.15 20.09 -5.24
N GLU A 375 12.61 20.89 -4.27
CA GLU A 375 14.01 20.94 -3.87
C GLU A 375 14.51 19.58 -3.32
N LEU A 376 13.74 18.94 -2.42
CA LEU A 376 14.12 17.63 -1.87
C LEU A 376 14.10 16.54 -2.94
N MET A 377 13.12 16.57 -3.84
CA MET A 377 13.06 15.59 -4.93
C MET A 377 14.19 15.77 -5.93
N ALA A 378 14.64 17.00 -6.19
CA ALA A 378 15.83 17.25 -7.02
C ALA A 378 17.11 16.68 -6.38
N ILE A 379 17.28 16.84 -5.06
CA ILE A 379 18.39 16.23 -4.31
C ILE A 379 18.32 14.70 -4.40
N GLN A 380 17.15 14.13 -4.20
CA GLN A 380 16.95 12.68 -4.27
C GLN A 380 17.18 12.13 -5.67
N GLN A 381 16.78 12.84 -6.72
CA GLN A 381 17.04 12.44 -8.11
C GLN A 381 18.54 12.30 -8.38
N GLN A 382 19.33 13.27 -7.90
CA GLN A 382 20.80 13.19 -8.03
C GLN A 382 21.35 11.97 -7.27
N ILE A 383 20.92 11.76 -6.02
CA ILE A 383 21.34 10.62 -5.20
C ILE A 383 20.96 9.30 -5.88
N SER A 384 19.74 9.20 -6.40
CA SER A 384 19.26 8.01 -7.12
C SER A 384 20.13 7.71 -8.32
N GLY A 385 20.43 8.72 -9.18
CA GLY A 385 21.30 8.56 -10.34
C GLY A 385 22.69 8.03 -9.97
N GLU A 386 23.29 8.58 -8.90
CA GLU A 386 24.59 8.12 -8.42
C GLU A 386 24.59 6.68 -7.89
N LEU A 387 23.52 6.29 -7.17
CA LEU A 387 23.36 4.93 -6.64
C LEU A 387 23.04 3.92 -7.75
N MET A 388 22.21 4.33 -8.72
CA MET A 388 21.88 3.48 -9.86
C MET A 388 23.10 3.27 -10.76
N ALA A 389 23.94 4.29 -10.98
CA ALA A 389 25.18 4.19 -11.74
C ALA A 389 26.14 3.14 -11.15
N GLN A 390 26.17 2.97 -9.82
CA GLN A 390 27.00 1.96 -9.15
C GLN A 390 26.57 0.52 -9.45
N LYS A 391 25.34 0.31 -9.92
CA LYS A 391 24.83 -1.03 -10.29
C LYS A 391 25.30 -1.47 -11.68
N VAL A 392 25.82 -0.55 -12.52
CA VAL A 392 26.31 -0.89 -13.86
C VAL A 392 27.50 -1.87 -13.76
N GLY A 393 27.45 -2.93 -14.55
CA GLY A 393 28.41 -4.02 -14.55
C GLY A 393 28.12 -5.13 -13.53
N THR A 394 27.18 -4.93 -12.59
CA THR A 394 26.76 -5.96 -11.65
C THR A 394 25.75 -6.93 -12.29
N VAL A 395 25.60 -8.11 -11.67
CA VAL A 395 24.55 -9.08 -12.02
C VAL A 395 23.44 -8.98 -10.97
N GLN A 396 22.21 -8.80 -11.44
CA GLN A 396 21.03 -8.70 -10.60
C GLN A 396 20.05 -9.85 -10.92
N ARG A 397 19.48 -10.47 -9.89
CA ARG A 397 18.32 -11.36 -10.03
C ARG A 397 17.09 -10.51 -10.23
N VAL A 398 16.37 -10.70 -11.33
CA VAL A 398 15.22 -9.91 -11.76
C VAL A 398 14.00 -10.79 -11.90
N ILE A 399 12.86 -10.37 -11.35
CA ILE A 399 11.55 -10.94 -11.65
C ILE A 399 10.93 -10.18 -12.82
N ILE A 400 10.42 -10.89 -13.81
CA ILE A 400 9.79 -10.26 -14.98
C ILE A 400 8.32 -9.95 -14.67
N ASP A 401 7.95 -8.69 -14.77
CA ASP A 401 6.59 -8.22 -14.51
C ASP A 401 5.73 -8.23 -15.78
N ARG A 402 6.27 -7.76 -16.91
CA ARG A 402 5.55 -7.63 -18.17
C ARG A 402 6.48 -7.60 -19.39
N GLU A 403 5.88 -7.76 -20.56
CA GLU A 403 6.49 -7.47 -21.84
C GLU A 403 5.88 -6.15 -22.36
N GLU A 404 6.73 -5.22 -22.81
CA GLU A 404 6.32 -3.92 -23.30
C GLU A 404 7.19 -3.48 -24.48
N GLY A 405 6.61 -3.47 -25.67
CA GLY A 405 7.33 -3.16 -26.91
C GLY A 405 8.49 -4.12 -27.17
N GLU A 406 9.71 -3.61 -27.19
CA GLU A 406 10.92 -4.39 -27.44
C GLU A 406 11.64 -4.82 -26.15
N TYR A 407 10.99 -4.66 -24.98
CA TYR A 407 11.59 -4.94 -23.69
C TYR A 407 10.76 -5.93 -22.87
N PHE A 408 11.47 -6.79 -22.12
CA PHE A 408 10.95 -7.35 -20.88
C PHE A 408 11.21 -6.34 -19.76
N ILE A 409 10.18 -6.03 -19.01
CA ILE A 409 10.26 -5.14 -17.85
C ILE A 409 10.20 -6.00 -16.59
N GLY A 410 11.15 -5.78 -15.70
CA GLY A 410 11.22 -6.51 -14.45
C GLY A 410 11.74 -5.66 -13.31
N ARG A 411 11.86 -6.26 -12.13
CA ARG A 411 12.33 -5.61 -10.90
C ARG A 411 13.37 -6.44 -10.20
N THR A 412 14.24 -5.75 -9.48
CA THR A 412 15.18 -6.39 -8.55
C THR A 412 14.57 -6.58 -7.17
N GLN A 413 15.27 -7.28 -6.28
CA GLN A 413 14.87 -7.35 -4.86
C GLN A 413 14.82 -5.98 -4.16
N TYR A 414 15.36 -4.94 -4.75
CA TYR A 414 15.46 -3.59 -4.21
C TYR A 414 14.32 -2.67 -4.66
N ASP A 415 13.37 -3.19 -5.45
CA ASP A 415 12.33 -2.40 -6.10
C ASP A 415 10.95 -3.01 -5.88
N SER A 416 10.04 -2.22 -5.31
CA SER A 416 8.65 -2.59 -5.08
C SER A 416 7.82 -2.46 -6.36
N PRO A 417 6.83 -3.34 -6.59
CA PRO A 417 5.95 -3.20 -7.74
C PRO A 417 5.24 -1.83 -7.74
N GLU A 418 5.07 -1.27 -8.92
CA GLU A 418 4.27 -0.06 -9.22
C GLU A 418 4.83 1.28 -8.72
N VAL A 419 5.81 1.27 -7.81
CA VAL A 419 6.27 2.52 -7.14
C VAL A 419 7.77 2.77 -7.19
N ASP A 420 8.59 1.75 -7.50
CA ASP A 420 10.05 1.88 -7.55
C ASP A 420 10.57 1.65 -8.97
N CYS A 421 11.89 1.52 -9.10
CA CYS A 421 12.58 1.45 -10.38
C CYS A 421 12.37 0.12 -11.11
N GLU A 422 12.48 0.16 -12.43
CA GLU A 422 12.35 -0.99 -13.30
C GLU A 422 13.70 -1.38 -13.93
N VAL A 423 13.78 -2.61 -14.42
CA VAL A 423 14.88 -3.12 -15.23
C VAL A 423 14.36 -3.41 -16.62
N LEU A 424 14.85 -2.68 -17.60
CA LEU A 424 14.51 -2.84 -19.01
C LEU A 424 15.51 -3.78 -19.67
N ILE A 425 15.01 -4.88 -20.23
CA ILE A 425 15.83 -5.96 -20.83
C ILE A 425 15.40 -6.12 -22.28
N GLU A 426 16.29 -5.72 -23.22
CA GLU A 426 15.99 -5.77 -24.64
C GLU A 426 15.78 -7.20 -25.14
N ILE A 427 14.71 -7.43 -25.90
CA ILE A 427 14.35 -8.72 -26.49
C ILE A 427 15.20 -8.93 -27.76
N LYS A 428 16.45 -9.34 -27.59
CA LYS A 428 17.38 -9.60 -28.72
C LYS A 428 17.15 -10.94 -29.41
N ASN A 429 16.45 -11.86 -28.75
CA ASN A 429 16.31 -13.22 -29.24
C ASN A 429 14.94 -13.80 -28.92
N GLU A 430 14.10 -13.97 -29.94
CA GLU A 430 12.77 -14.60 -29.84
C GLU A 430 12.80 -16.06 -29.30
N LYS A 431 13.99 -16.67 -29.19
CA LYS A 431 14.14 -18.03 -28.64
C LYS A 431 14.13 -18.03 -27.12
N LEU A 432 14.34 -16.91 -26.44
CA LEU A 432 14.22 -16.79 -25.00
C LEU A 432 12.74 -16.87 -24.59
N LYS A 433 12.31 -18.03 -24.12
CA LYS A 433 10.93 -18.26 -23.65
C LYS A 433 10.73 -17.72 -22.23
N ILE A 434 11.01 -16.44 -22.02
CA ILE A 434 10.80 -15.74 -20.75
C ILE A 434 9.31 -15.43 -20.58
N LYS A 435 8.77 -15.59 -19.39
CA LYS A 435 7.37 -15.32 -19.06
C LYS A 435 7.28 -14.38 -17.85
N ASN A 436 6.17 -13.67 -17.75
CA ASN A 436 5.87 -12.91 -16.55
C ASN A 436 5.94 -13.79 -15.30
N GLY A 437 6.64 -13.32 -14.29
CA GLY A 437 6.93 -14.03 -13.06
C GLY A 437 8.16 -14.96 -13.10
N ASP A 438 8.88 -15.04 -14.20
CA ASP A 438 10.16 -15.76 -14.23
C ASP A 438 11.25 -14.92 -13.56
N PHE A 439 12.14 -15.63 -12.85
CA PHE A 439 13.37 -15.04 -12.32
C PHE A 439 14.52 -15.33 -13.27
N ILE A 440 15.24 -14.27 -13.62
CA ILE A 440 16.42 -14.38 -14.51
C ILE A 440 17.57 -13.56 -13.95
N ASP A 441 18.79 -13.95 -14.28
CA ASP A 441 20.00 -13.18 -13.97
C ASP A 441 20.29 -12.22 -15.11
N VAL A 442 20.40 -10.92 -14.76
CA VAL A 442 20.58 -9.82 -15.70
C VAL A 442 21.87 -9.08 -15.37
N LYS A 443 22.75 -8.91 -16.35
CA LYS A 443 23.89 -8.02 -16.25
C LYS A 443 23.46 -6.61 -16.58
N ILE A 444 23.59 -5.71 -15.61
CA ILE A 444 23.23 -4.29 -15.79
C ILE A 444 24.28 -3.62 -16.70
N THR A 445 23.82 -3.04 -17.80
CA THR A 445 24.69 -2.42 -18.83
C THR A 445 24.62 -0.90 -18.81
N LYS A 446 23.48 -0.31 -18.38
CA LYS A 446 23.25 1.13 -18.29
C LYS A 446 22.34 1.43 -17.11
N ALA A 447 22.43 2.63 -16.56
CA ALA A 447 21.52 3.16 -15.54
C ALA A 447 21.09 4.57 -15.92
N GLU A 448 19.85 4.90 -15.59
CA GLU A 448 19.30 6.25 -15.52
C GLU A 448 18.94 6.57 -14.08
N GLU A 449 18.33 7.73 -13.80
CA GLU A 449 18.03 8.15 -12.43
C GLU A 449 17.08 7.19 -11.71
N PHE A 450 16.18 6.56 -12.47
CA PHE A 450 15.13 5.69 -11.91
C PHE A 450 15.11 4.29 -12.51
N ASP A 451 15.74 4.05 -13.68
CA ASP A 451 15.66 2.78 -14.38
C ASP A 451 17.03 2.18 -14.68
N LEU A 452 17.07 0.86 -14.76
CA LEU A 452 18.23 0.09 -15.16
C LEU A 452 17.99 -0.57 -16.52
N TYR A 453 19.05 -0.72 -17.29
CA TYR A 453 19.04 -1.48 -18.53
C TYR A 453 20.01 -2.67 -18.40
N GLY A 454 19.61 -3.80 -18.92
CA GLY A 454 20.43 -4.98 -18.80
C GLY A 454 20.25 -6.01 -19.91
N GLU A 455 21.12 -7.01 -19.85
CA GLU A 455 21.12 -8.15 -20.78
C GLU A 455 21.02 -9.44 -19.97
N VAL A 456 20.22 -10.41 -20.46
CA VAL A 456 20.12 -11.73 -19.89
C VAL A 456 21.48 -12.42 -19.95
N ILE A 457 21.88 -13.06 -18.86
CA ILE A 457 23.06 -13.93 -18.83
C ILE A 457 22.59 -15.31 -19.24
N ASP A 458 23.04 -15.78 -20.41
CA ASP A 458 22.84 -17.16 -20.83
C ASP A 458 23.63 -18.08 -19.88
N ASN A 459 22.95 -18.93 -19.13
CA ASN A 459 23.55 -19.98 -18.30
C ASN A 459 23.79 -21.25 -19.11
#